data_ecb3f8c04cea69fe663907618fa1080e
#
_entry.id   ecb3f8c04cea69fe663907618fa1080e
#
_cell.length_a   1.000
_cell.length_b   1.000
_cell.length_c   1.000
_cell.angle_alpha   90.00
_cell.angle_beta   90.00
_cell.angle_gamma   90.00
#
_symmetry.space_group_name_H-M   'P 1'
#
loop_
_entity.id
_entity.type
_entity.pdbx_description
1 polymer ?
#
loop_
_entity_poly.entity_id
_entity_poly.type
_entity_poly.pdbx_seq_one_letter_code
_entity_poly.pdbx_strand_id
1 'polypeptide(L)'
;MNEVDNVSTQKKPARGRIIKAVILIGIGILIAFPLFSMSYYTMVRTSTPDFCASCHEIKPAVRAWRESTHFNNAAGVVVDCMDCHLPSPQDTYDFFFAKTYHGIKDVAVHFLSGEYDREKARNNAYAAFENDQCQKCHRNLLNMPNSRGAMLAHRSVIYARAGYEKKCVDCHYDLVHNDKIAVMYRQYRRLPYQAKGLRVEKLGI
;
A
#
# COMPACT_ATOMS: atom_id res chain seq x y z
N MET A 1 22.68 10.63 79.44
CA MET A 1 22.04 11.75 78.73
C MET A 1 22.41 11.61 77.30
N ASN A 2 21.54 10.95 76.51
CA ASN A 2 21.75 10.77 75.06
C ASN A 2 20.73 11.62 74.37
N GLU A 3 21.21 12.71 73.79
CA GLU A 3 20.48 13.62 72.97
C GLU A 3 20.35 12.97 71.56
N VAL A 4 19.12 12.57 71.21
CA VAL A 4 18.80 12.01 69.92
C VAL A 4 18.51 13.15 68.97
N ASP A 5 19.47 13.46 68.08
CA ASP A 5 19.30 14.44 67.00
C ASP A 5 18.17 14.06 66.07
N ASN A 6 17.07 14.75 66.21
CA ASN A 6 15.87 14.58 65.38
C ASN A 6 16.09 15.35 64.06
N VAL A 7 16.71 14.68 63.06
CA VAL A 7 16.82 15.21 61.73
C VAL A 7 15.45 15.18 61.06
N SER A 8 14.74 16.26 61.13
CA SER A 8 13.49 16.45 60.40
C SER A 8 13.75 16.58 58.90
N THR A 9 13.63 15.51 58.17
CA THR A 9 13.57 15.52 56.72
C THR A 9 12.32 16.29 56.25
N GLN A 10 12.48 17.56 55.94
CA GLN A 10 11.43 18.37 55.32
C GLN A 10 11.07 17.79 53.96
N LYS A 11 9.97 17.04 53.86
CA LYS A 11 9.35 16.63 52.62
C LYS A 11 8.93 17.87 51.83
N LYS A 12 9.64 18.20 50.75
CA LYS A 12 9.23 19.25 49.80
C LYS A 12 7.76 19.10 49.41
N PRO A 13 6.96 20.17 49.44
CA PRO A 13 5.51 20.10 49.30
C PRO A 13 5.13 19.42 47.98
N ALA A 14 4.24 18.43 48.06
CA ALA A 14 3.74 17.64 46.93
C ALA A 14 3.24 18.52 45.75
N ARG A 15 2.69 19.69 46.10
CA ARG A 15 2.17 20.69 45.15
C ARG A 15 3.22 21.17 44.13
N GLY A 16 4.49 21.43 44.54
CA GLY A 16 5.54 21.85 43.62
C GLY A 16 5.94 20.76 42.63
N ARG A 17 5.87 19.48 43.01
CA ARG A 17 6.11 18.33 42.12
C ARG A 17 5.01 18.18 41.10
N ILE A 18 3.76 18.34 41.52
CA ILE A 18 2.58 18.27 40.63
C ILE A 18 2.63 19.39 39.59
N ILE A 19 2.92 20.62 39.98
CA ILE A 19 3.04 21.75 39.04
C ILE A 19 4.14 21.48 38.00
N LYS A 20 5.32 21.01 38.42
CA LYS A 20 6.40 20.66 37.49
C LYS A 20 5.99 19.55 36.53
N ALA A 21 5.30 18.51 37.02
CA ALA A 21 4.80 17.42 36.17
C ALA A 21 3.80 17.93 35.14
N VAL A 22 2.84 18.77 35.53
CA VAL A 22 1.85 19.37 34.62
C VAL A 22 2.54 20.23 33.55
N ILE A 23 3.53 21.03 33.91
CA ILE A 23 4.30 21.85 32.97
C ILE A 23 5.05 20.95 31.98
N LEU A 24 5.73 19.90 32.45
CA LEU A 24 6.46 18.96 31.58
C LEU A 24 5.53 18.23 30.62
N ILE A 25 4.36 17.78 31.09
CA ILE A 25 3.33 17.16 30.25
C ILE A 25 2.83 18.16 29.20
N GLY A 26 2.55 19.42 29.62
CA GLY A 26 2.11 20.47 28.71
C GLY A 26 3.15 20.75 27.60
N ILE A 27 4.42 20.85 27.95
CA ILE A 27 5.51 20.99 26.98
C ILE A 27 5.60 19.77 26.09
N GLY A 28 5.49 18.57 26.64
CA GLY A 28 5.49 17.32 25.87
C GLY A 28 4.37 17.28 24.83
N ILE A 29 3.15 17.64 25.21
CA ILE A 29 2.00 17.72 24.29
C ILE A 29 2.24 18.81 23.21
N LEU A 30 2.74 19.97 23.59
CA LEU A 30 3.02 21.08 22.67
C LEU A 30 4.01 20.70 21.59
N ILE A 31 4.98 19.84 21.90
CA ILE A 31 5.98 19.36 20.93
C ILE A 31 5.45 18.15 20.16
N ALA A 32 4.87 17.18 20.85
CA ALA A 32 4.43 15.92 20.23
C ALA A 32 3.27 16.12 19.23
N PHE A 33 2.32 17.00 19.55
CA PHE A 33 1.15 17.23 18.71
C PHE A 33 1.50 17.75 17.29
N PRO A 34 2.31 18.80 17.12
CA PRO A 34 2.68 19.27 15.78
C PRO A 34 3.56 18.25 15.04
N LEU A 35 4.45 17.54 15.72
CA LEU A 35 5.23 16.46 15.09
C LEU A 35 4.35 15.33 14.56
N PHE A 36 3.39 14.90 15.38
CA PHE A 36 2.43 13.87 14.96
C PHE A 36 1.56 14.35 13.79
N SER A 37 1.04 15.59 13.88
CA SER A 37 0.22 16.19 12.84
C SER A 37 0.97 16.32 11.51
N MET A 38 2.24 16.73 11.58
CA MET A 38 3.10 16.84 10.40
C MET A 38 3.40 15.46 9.79
N SER A 39 3.70 14.47 10.63
CA SER A 39 3.90 13.09 10.17
C SER A 39 2.65 12.52 9.49
N TYR A 40 1.48 12.70 10.11
CA TYR A 40 0.20 12.28 9.55
C TYR A 40 -0.09 12.99 8.20
N TYR A 41 0.07 14.31 8.16
CA TYR A 41 -0.11 15.10 6.95
C TYR A 41 0.80 14.60 5.82
N THR A 42 2.10 14.43 6.10
CA THR A 42 3.07 13.93 5.13
C THR A 42 2.67 12.54 4.63
N MET A 43 2.23 11.67 5.54
CA MET A 43 1.81 10.32 5.20
C MET A 43 0.60 10.31 4.24
N VAL A 44 -0.41 11.12 4.50
CA VAL A 44 -1.58 11.25 3.62
C VAL A 44 -1.17 11.82 2.25
N ARG A 45 -0.37 12.88 2.24
CA ARG A 45 0.05 13.54 0.98
C ARG A 45 0.93 12.66 0.10
N THR A 46 1.79 11.85 0.71
CA THR A 46 2.66 10.90 -0.03
C THR A 46 2.00 9.56 -0.36
N SER A 47 0.70 9.44 -0.12
CA SER A 47 -0.06 8.20 -0.33
C SER A 47 -0.89 8.20 -1.60
N THR A 48 -0.88 9.29 -2.35
CA THR A 48 -1.71 9.45 -3.54
C THR A 48 -1.03 8.91 -4.79
N PRO A 49 -1.78 8.38 -5.78
CA PRO A 49 -1.22 7.97 -7.06
C PRO A 49 -0.48 9.10 -7.80
N ASP A 50 -0.91 10.34 -7.62
CA ASP A 50 -0.25 11.51 -8.23
C ASP A 50 1.13 11.77 -7.60
N PHE A 51 1.28 11.54 -6.30
CA PHE A 51 2.59 11.58 -5.66
C PHE A 51 3.50 10.48 -6.20
N CYS A 52 3.02 9.25 -6.31
CA CYS A 52 3.78 8.14 -6.91
C CYS A 52 4.20 8.46 -8.35
N ALA A 53 3.32 9.09 -9.13
CA ALA A 53 3.59 9.53 -10.51
C ALA A 53 4.55 10.72 -10.63
N SER A 54 4.96 11.34 -9.53
CA SER A 54 5.95 12.44 -9.56
C SER A 54 7.33 11.97 -10.04
N CYS A 55 7.68 10.70 -9.74
CA CYS A 55 8.90 10.08 -10.25
C CYS A 55 8.69 9.51 -11.65
N HIS A 56 9.64 9.76 -12.56
CA HIS A 56 9.51 9.36 -13.97
C HIS A 56 9.53 7.84 -14.16
N GLU A 57 10.17 7.09 -13.29
CA GLU A 57 10.23 5.63 -13.28
C GLU A 57 8.85 5.00 -13.07
N ILE A 58 8.03 5.64 -12.24
CA ILE A 58 6.72 5.12 -11.83
C ILE A 58 5.61 5.55 -12.80
N LYS A 59 5.79 6.64 -13.56
CA LYS A 59 4.78 7.12 -14.53
C LYS A 59 4.20 6.05 -15.45
N PRO A 60 4.99 5.12 -16.02
CA PRO A 60 4.44 4.06 -16.85
C PRO A 60 3.53 3.10 -16.07
N ALA A 61 3.89 2.75 -14.84
CA ALA A 61 3.08 1.90 -13.97
C ALA A 61 1.73 2.57 -13.61
N VAL A 62 1.74 3.86 -13.28
CA VAL A 62 0.52 4.62 -13.01
C VAL A 62 -0.37 4.72 -14.25
N ARG A 63 0.21 4.85 -15.45
CA ARG A 63 -0.57 4.83 -16.70
C ARG A 63 -1.24 3.48 -16.93
N ALA A 64 -0.51 2.38 -16.75
CA ALA A 64 -1.07 1.04 -16.88
C ALA A 64 -2.17 0.78 -15.85
N TRP A 65 -2.00 1.23 -14.60
CA TRP A 65 -3.00 1.15 -13.55
C TRP A 65 -4.30 1.89 -13.94
N ARG A 66 -4.22 3.12 -14.46
CA ARG A 66 -5.40 3.89 -14.92
C ARG A 66 -6.18 3.20 -16.05
N GLU A 67 -5.56 2.31 -16.79
CA GLU A 67 -6.17 1.53 -17.87
C GLU A 67 -6.64 0.14 -17.39
N SER A 68 -6.34 -0.24 -16.15
CA SER A 68 -6.70 -1.53 -15.54
C SER A 68 -8.13 -1.54 -15.01
N THR A 69 -8.67 -2.73 -14.79
CA THR A 69 -9.97 -2.94 -14.15
C THR A 69 -10.01 -2.52 -12.68
N HIS A 70 -8.85 -2.33 -12.03
CA HIS A 70 -8.76 -1.84 -10.66
C HIS A 70 -8.92 -0.32 -10.55
N PHE A 71 -8.78 0.40 -11.66
CA PHE A 71 -9.09 1.82 -11.72
C PHE A 71 -10.39 2.07 -12.50
N ASN A 72 -10.56 1.42 -13.64
CA ASN A 72 -11.67 1.67 -14.57
C ASN A 72 -12.57 0.43 -14.66
N ASN A 73 -13.60 0.39 -13.83
CA ASN A 73 -14.56 -0.72 -13.78
C ASN A 73 -16.01 -0.20 -13.67
N ALA A 74 -16.96 -1.07 -13.98
CA ALA A 74 -18.38 -0.75 -13.96
C ALA A 74 -18.94 -0.48 -12.54
N ALA A 75 -18.26 -0.94 -11.51
CA ALA A 75 -18.67 -0.74 -10.11
C ALA A 75 -18.26 0.62 -9.55
N GLY A 76 -17.42 1.39 -10.27
CA GLY A 76 -16.91 2.69 -9.81
C GLY A 76 -15.94 2.58 -8.62
N VAL A 77 -15.43 1.40 -8.32
CA VAL A 77 -14.46 1.19 -7.22
C VAL A 77 -13.06 1.44 -7.75
N VAL A 78 -12.36 2.39 -7.16
CA VAL A 78 -10.95 2.67 -7.45
C VAL A 78 -10.08 2.05 -6.36
N VAL A 79 -9.14 1.21 -6.77
CA VAL A 79 -8.14 0.60 -5.89
C VAL A 79 -6.84 1.37 -6.06
N ASP A 80 -6.37 2.01 -4.98
CA ASP A 80 -5.17 2.83 -5.02
C ASP A 80 -3.88 2.00 -4.92
N CYS A 81 -2.76 2.64 -5.23
CA CYS A 81 -1.44 1.99 -5.20
C CYS A 81 -1.15 1.35 -3.83
N MET A 82 -1.52 2.04 -2.75
CA MET A 82 -1.30 1.56 -1.38
C MET A 82 -2.12 0.33 -1.02
N ASP A 83 -3.32 0.17 -1.58
CA ASP A 83 -4.18 -0.95 -1.27
C ASP A 83 -3.52 -2.29 -1.60
N CYS A 84 -2.69 -2.29 -2.65
CA CYS A 84 -1.92 -3.46 -3.07
C CYS A 84 -0.48 -3.47 -2.54
N HIS A 85 0.20 -2.31 -2.51
CA HIS A 85 1.63 -2.25 -2.22
C HIS A 85 1.98 -2.09 -0.73
N LEU A 86 1.00 -1.86 0.14
CA LEU A 86 1.22 -1.72 1.58
C LEU A 86 0.31 -2.66 2.37
N PRO A 87 0.71 -3.03 3.59
CA PRO A 87 -0.17 -3.71 4.53
C PRO A 87 -1.46 -2.93 4.78
N SER A 88 -2.45 -3.57 5.38
CA SER A 88 -3.71 -2.89 5.71
C SER A 88 -3.46 -1.77 6.73
N PRO A 89 -4.11 -0.58 6.59
CA PRO A 89 -4.03 0.47 7.60
C PRO A 89 -4.51 0.04 9.00
N GLN A 90 -5.31 -1.04 9.08
CA GLN A 90 -5.72 -1.64 10.36
C GLN A 90 -4.51 -2.24 11.11
N ASP A 91 -3.52 -2.74 10.38
CA ASP A 91 -2.25 -3.23 10.92
C ASP A 91 -1.28 -2.05 11.05
N THR A 92 -1.61 -1.14 11.96
CA THR A 92 -1.01 0.20 12.06
C THR A 92 0.52 0.19 12.09
N TYR A 93 1.13 -0.69 12.88
CA TYR A 93 2.60 -0.76 12.99
C TYR A 93 3.24 -1.23 11.70
N ASP A 94 2.74 -2.30 11.10
CA ASP A 94 3.26 -2.87 9.86
C ASP A 94 3.06 -1.90 8.69
N PHE A 95 1.91 -1.22 8.65
CA PHE A 95 1.65 -0.17 7.68
C PHE A 95 2.65 0.99 7.76
N PHE A 96 2.88 1.53 8.97
CA PHE A 96 3.81 2.64 9.18
C PHE A 96 5.24 2.25 8.85
N PHE A 97 5.67 1.07 9.30
CA PHE A 97 7.00 0.55 9.04
C PHE A 97 7.23 0.33 7.54
N ALA A 98 6.31 -0.38 6.89
CA ALA A 98 6.41 -0.68 5.46
C ALA A 98 6.42 0.62 4.64
N LYS A 99 5.51 1.56 4.93
CA LYS A 99 5.45 2.83 4.22
C LYS A 99 6.71 3.66 4.39
N THR A 100 7.24 3.75 5.60
CA THR A 100 8.48 4.49 5.88
C THR A 100 9.67 3.84 5.18
N TYR A 101 9.80 2.51 5.30
CA TYR A 101 10.88 1.76 4.67
C TYR A 101 10.84 1.88 3.15
N HIS A 102 9.69 1.62 2.53
CA HIS A 102 9.55 1.71 1.07
C HIS A 102 9.74 3.14 0.58
N GLY A 103 9.21 4.14 1.28
CA GLY A 103 9.39 5.54 0.91
C GLY A 103 10.85 5.98 0.93
N ILE A 104 11.59 5.66 1.98
CA ILE A 104 13.04 5.97 2.07
C ILE A 104 13.81 5.20 0.99
N LYS A 105 13.52 3.91 0.83
CA LYS A 105 14.15 3.08 -0.20
C LYS A 105 13.94 3.64 -1.60
N ASP A 106 12.71 4.02 -1.94
CA ASP A 106 12.37 4.51 -3.29
C ASP A 106 13.07 5.82 -3.59
N VAL A 107 13.12 6.75 -2.62
CA VAL A 107 13.88 8.00 -2.72
C VAL A 107 15.37 7.71 -2.86
N ALA A 108 15.92 6.81 -2.04
CA ALA A 108 17.34 6.44 -2.12
C ALA A 108 17.69 5.81 -3.48
N VAL A 109 16.86 4.92 -3.99
CA VAL A 109 17.04 4.30 -5.30
C VAL A 109 16.97 5.34 -6.41
N HIS A 110 16.03 6.27 -6.37
CA HIS A 110 15.89 7.34 -7.35
C HIS A 110 17.14 8.23 -7.46
N PHE A 111 17.77 8.59 -6.33
CA PHE A 111 18.93 9.49 -6.34
C PHE A 111 20.28 8.79 -6.40
N LEU A 112 20.39 7.56 -5.90
CA LEU A 112 21.66 6.86 -5.72
C LEU A 112 21.88 5.71 -6.72
N SER A 113 20.79 5.17 -7.29
CA SER A 113 20.91 4.12 -8.31
C SER A 113 21.10 4.75 -9.68
N GLY A 114 21.83 4.04 -10.54
CA GLY A 114 21.97 4.43 -11.94
C GLY A 114 20.68 4.20 -12.74
N GLU A 115 20.74 3.40 -13.79
CA GLU A 115 19.60 3.08 -14.63
C GLU A 115 18.55 2.23 -13.86
N TYR A 116 17.28 2.62 -13.93
CA TYR A 116 16.16 1.91 -13.30
C TYR A 116 15.76 0.69 -14.12
N ASP A 117 16.03 -0.50 -13.59
CA ASP A 117 15.61 -1.77 -14.16
C ASP A 117 14.16 -2.08 -13.75
N ARG A 118 13.25 -1.81 -14.66
CA ARG A 118 11.81 -1.99 -14.48
C ARG A 118 11.41 -3.47 -14.36
N GLU A 119 12.04 -4.36 -15.08
CA GLU A 119 11.73 -5.78 -15.04
C GLU A 119 12.15 -6.38 -13.69
N LYS A 120 13.35 -6.05 -13.23
CA LYS A 120 13.82 -6.44 -11.91
C LYS A 120 12.92 -5.89 -10.79
N ALA A 121 12.52 -4.62 -10.88
CA ALA A 121 11.61 -4.01 -9.90
C ALA A 121 10.25 -4.71 -9.87
N ARG A 122 9.69 -5.05 -11.04
CA ARG A 122 8.45 -5.82 -11.17
C ARG A 122 8.56 -7.21 -10.56
N ASN A 123 9.61 -7.95 -10.91
CA ASN A 123 9.83 -9.30 -10.38
C ASN A 123 9.99 -9.28 -8.85
N ASN A 124 10.68 -8.29 -8.30
CA ASN A 124 10.78 -8.10 -6.85
C ASN A 124 9.42 -7.80 -6.21
N ALA A 125 8.58 -6.99 -6.85
CA ALA A 125 7.23 -6.73 -6.38
C ALA A 125 6.37 -8.01 -6.36
N TYR A 126 6.38 -8.80 -7.45
CA TYR A 126 5.64 -10.08 -7.48
C TYR A 126 6.13 -11.06 -6.41
N ALA A 127 7.43 -11.12 -6.15
CA ALA A 127 7.97 -11.96 -5.09
C ALA A 127 7.51 -11.51 -3.69
N ALA A 128 7.31 -10.21 -3.49
CA ALA A 128 6.90 -9.63 -2.21
C ALA A 128 5.38 -9.65 -1.98
N PHE A 129 4.55 -9.82 -3.01
CA PHE A 129 3.09 -9.87 -2.85
C PHE A 129 2.65 -11.14 -2.09
N GLU A 130 1.74 -10.93 -1.14
CA GLU A 130 1.06 -12.01 -0.41
C GLU A 130 -0.44 -12.02 -0.73
N ASN A 131 -1.10 -13.16 -0.51
CA ASN A 131 -2.51 -13.35 -0.87
C ASN A 131 -3.46 -12.48 -0.05
N ASP A 132 -3.11 -12.13 1.18
CA ASP A 132 -3.89 -11.29 2.08
C ASP A 132 -4.12 -9.88 1.50
N GLN A 133 -3.16 -9.35 0.75
CA GLN A 133 -3.28 -8.05 0.07
C GLN A 133 -4.43 -8.03 -0.93
N CYS A 134 -4.64 -9.13 -1.66
CA CYS A 134 -5.77 -9.30 -2.58
C CYS A 134 -7.07 -9.58 -1.82
N GLN A 135 -6.98 -10.38 -0.77
CA GLN A 135 -8.13 -10.83 0.03
C GLN A 135 -8.73 -9.72 0.91
N LYS A 136 -8.07 -8.58 1.06
CA LYS A 136 -8.69 -7.38 1.67
C LYS A 136 -10.05 -7.07 1.03
N CYS A 137 -10.13 -7.18 -0.29
CA CYS A 137 -11.33 -6.91 -1.09
C CYS A 137 -11.96 -8.18 -1.68
N HIS A 138 -11.15 -9.15 -2.14
CA HIS A 138 -11.59 -10.38 -2.78
C HIS A 138 -11.84 -11.50 -1.77
N ARG A 139 -12.88 -11.34 -0.90
CA ARG A 139 -13.19 -12.30 0.17
C ARG A 139 -14.11 -13.44 -0.26
N ASN A 140 -14.89 -13.24 -1.32
CA ASN A 140 -15.97 -14.17 -1.72
C ASN A 140 -15.61 -15.02 -2.95
N LEU A 141 -14.34 -15.34 -3.13
CA LEU A 141 -13.83 -16.04 -4.32
C LEU A 141 -14.45 -17.44 -4.57
N LEU A 142 -14.99 -18.08 -3.53
CA LEU A 142 -15.67 -19.38 -3.66
C LEU A 142 -17.18 -19.25 -3.87
N ASN A 143 -17.76 -18.07 -3.57
CA ASN A 143 -19.21 -17.86 -3.65
C ASN A 143 -19.64 -17.11 -4.92
N MET A 144 -18.73 -16.32 -5.50
CA MET A 144 -19.04 -15.42 -6.62
C MET A 144 -18.35 -15.76 -7.96
N PRO A 145 -17.58 -16.86 -8.11
CA PRO A 145 -17.00 -17.17 -9.41
C PRO A 145 -18.08 -17.60 -10.40
N ASN A 146 -18.01 -17.04 -11.60
CA ASN A 146 -18.99 -17.33 -12.66
C ASN A 146 -18.86 -18.73 -13.27
N SER A 147 -17.80 -19.47 -12.93
CA SER A 147 -17.57 -20.80 -13.48
C SER A 147 -17.04 -21.78 -12.42
N ARG A 148 -17.36 -23.05 -12.60
CA ARG A 148 -16.84 -24.13 -11.75
C ARG A 148 -15.32 -24.22 -11.79
N GLY A 149 -14.71 -23.97 -12.94
CA GLY A 149 -13.25 -23.98 -13.08
C GLY A 149 -12.57 -22.89 -12.22
N ALA A 150 -13.10 -21.68 -12.23
CA ALA A 150 -12.62 -20.60 -11.40
C ALA A 150 -12.75 -20.91 -9.90
N MET A 151 -13.89 -21.49 -9.48
CA MET A 151 -14.11 -21.91 -8.10
C MET A 151 -13.08 -22.96 -7.64
N LEU A 152 -12.80 -23.96 -8.47
CA LEU A 152 -11.83 -25.02 -8.15
C LEU A 152 -10.40 -24.46 -8.09
N ALA A 153 -10.04 -23.55 -9.00
CA ALA A 153 -8.76 -22.89 -9.00
C ALA A 153 -8.56 -22.05 -7.72
N HIS A 154 -9.53 -21.21 -7.36
CA HIS A 154 -9.47 -20.41 -6.14
C HIS A 154 -9.43 -21.29 -4.87
N ARG A 155 -10.22 -22.37 -4.85
CA ARG A 155 -10.18 -23.33 -3.73
C ARG A 155 -8.80 -23.95 -3.53
N SER A 156 -8.07 -24.25 -4.62
CA SER A 156 -6.72 -24.82 -4.53
C SER A 156 -5.69 -23.85 -3.96
N VAL A 157 -5.92 -22.55 -4.07
CA VAL A 157 -5.07 -21.50 -3.49
C VAL A 157 -5.44 -21.24 -2.03
N ILE A 158 -6.73 -21.05 -1.74
CA ILE A 158 -7.22 -20.69 -0.39
C ILE A 158 -6.98 -21.83 0.62
N TYR A 159 -7.11 -23.08 0.18
CA TYR A 159 -6.92 -24.29 1.01
C TYR A 159 -5.67 -25.06 0.61
N ALA A 160 -4.64 -24.39 0.15
CA ALA A 160 -3.37 -25.02 -0.20
C ALA A 160 -2.78 -25.76 1.01
N ARG A 161 -2.19 -26.92 0.76
CA ARG A 161 -1.41 -27.63 1.78
C ARG A 161 -0.03 -26.98 1.89
N ALA A 162 0.58 -27.09 3.07
CA ALA A 162 1.95 -26.63 3.30
C ALA A 162 2.90 -27.17 2.21
N GLY A 163 3.67 -26.30 1.61
CA GLY A 163 4.59 -26.60 0.51
C GLY A 163 3.97 -26.62 -0.89
N TYR A 164 2.66 -26.33 -1.01
CA TYR A 164 1.94 -26.20 -2.28
C TYR A 164 1.20 -24.87 -2.42
N GLU A 165 1.62 -23.89 -1.61
CA GLU A 165 1.04 -22.54 -1.62
C GLU A 165 1.28 -21.90 -2.98
N LYS A 166 0.23 -21.24 -3.49
CA LYS A 166 0.29 -20.43 -4.71
C LYS A 166 -0.14 -19.01 -4.37
N LYS A 167 0.49 -18.06 -5.00
CA LYS A 167 0.10 -16.66 -4.89
C LYS A 167 -0.99 -16.35 -5.92
N CYS A 168 -1.87 -15.42 -5.57
CA CYS A 168 -2.88 -14.92 -6.51
C CYS A 168 -2.23 -14.40 -7.79
N VAL A 169 -1.09 -13.73 -7.65
CA VAL A 169 -0.32 -13.15 -8.75
C VAL A 169 0.34 -14.19 -9.66
N ASP A 170 0.46 -15.46 -9.26
CA ASP A 170 1.00 -16.52 -10.12
C ASP A 170 0.06 -16.83 -11.31
N CYS A 171 -1.25 -16.65 -11.09
CA CYS A 171 -2.25 -16.82 -12.14
C CYS A 171 -2.75 -15.48 -12.68
N HIS A 172 -2.86 -14.47 -11.82
CA HIS A 172 -3.29 -13.11 -12.15
C HIS A 172 -2.10 -12.21 -12.42
N TYR A 173 -1.15 -12.71 -13.23
CA TYR A 173 -0.01 -11.96 -13.67
C TYR A 173 -0.43 -10.81 -14.61
N ASP A 174 0.27 -9.69 -14.55
CA ASP A 174 -0.04 -8.50 -15.38
C ASP A 174 -1.43 -7.88 -15.18
N LEU A 175 -2.07 -8.12 -14.04
CA LEU A 175 -3.43 -7.67 -13.75
C LEU A 175 -3.58 -6.12 -13.80
N VAL A 176 -2.59 -5.39 -13.29
CA VAL A 176 -2.65 -3.94 -13.13
C VAL A 176 -1.63 -3.20 -13.97
N HIS A 177 -0.39 -3.68 -14.02
CA HIS A 177 0.73 -2.99 -14.68
C HIS A 177 1.11 -3.64 -16.02
N ASN A 178 0.10 -4.05 -16.79
CA ASN A 178 0.31 -4.66 -18.10
C ASN A 178 0.47 -3.60 -19.19
N ASP A 179 1.70 -3.29 -19.54
CA ASP A 179 2.01 -2.34 -20.62
C ASP A 179 1.49 -2.78 -21.99
N LYS A 180 1.42 -4.08 -22.25
CA LYS A 180 0.92 -4.61 -23.53
C LYS A 180 -0.56 -4.34 -23.70
N ILE A 181 -1.34 -4.62 -22.64
CA ILE A 181 -2.80 -4.32 -22.63
C ILE A 181 -3.01 -2.80 -22.71
N ALA A 182 -2.24 -2.01 -21.97
CA ALA A 182 -2.33 -0.56 -22.00
C ALA A 182 -2.01 0.01 -23.39
N VAL A 183 -1.01 -0.53 -24.08
CA VAL A 183 -0.70 -0.15 -25.47
C VAL A 183 -1.79 -0.57 -26.43
N MET A 184 -2.29 -1.80 -26.33
CA MET A 184 -3.37 -2.32 -27.17
C MET A 184 -4.66 -1.52 -26.98
N TYR A 185 -5.03 -1.18 -25.75
CA TYR A 185 -6.21 -0.38 -25.43
C TYR A 185 -6.10 1.04 -25.98
N ARG A 186 -4.92 1.68 -25.90
CA ARG A 186 -4.68 2.99 -26.49
C ARG A 186 -4.79 2.96 -28.01
N GLN A 187 -4.27 1.91 -28.66
CA GLN A 187 -4.42 1.72 -30.11
C GLN A 187 -5.90 1.54 -30.49
N TYR A 188 -6.62 0.67 -29.75
CA TYR A 188 -8.04 0.44 -29.94
C TYR A 188 -8.87 1.73 -29.79
N ARG A 189 -8.58 2.53 -28.76
CA ARG A 189 -9.29 3.80 -28.52
C ARG A 189 -9.08 4.85 -29.63
N ARG A 190 -7.93 4.79 -30.29
CA ARG A 190 -7.62 5.70 -31.44
C ARG A 190 -8.28 5.28 -32.73
N LEU A 191 -8.81 4.07 -32.81
CA LEU A 191 -9.51 3.63 -34.02
C LEU A 191 -10.83 4.37 -34.18
N PRO A 192 -11.25 4.70 -35.43
CA PRO A 192 -12.59 5.17 -35.72
C PRO A 192 -13.63 4.17 -35.20
N TYR A 193 -14.82 4.66 -34.81
CA TYR A 193 -15.89 3.83 -34.25
C TYR A 193 -16.21 2.60 -35.13
N GLN A 194 -16.29 2.79 -36.45
CA GLN A 194 -16.55 1.73 -37.43
C GLN A 194 -15.48 0.62 -37.43
N ALA A 195 -14.20 0.96 -37.20
CA ALA A 195 -13.12 -0.02 -37.15
C ALA A 195 -13.05 -0.80 -35.83
N LYS A 196 -13.64 -0.30 -34.76
CA LYS A 196 -13.66 -0.95 -33.45
C LYS A 196 -14.50 -2.23 -33.45
N GLY A 197 -15.67 -2.22 -34.08
CA GLY A 197 -16.55 -3.38 -34.20
C GLY A 197 -15.91 -4.54 -35.00
N LEU A 198 -15.31 -4.22 -36.14
CA LEU A 198 -14.66 -5.20 -37.00
C LEU A 198 -13.49 -5.96 -36.34
N ARG A 199 -12.80 -5.30 -35.39
CA ARG A 199 -11.64 -5.93 -34.73
C ARG A 199 -12.05 -6.87 -33.61
N VAL A 200 -13.14 -6.58 -32.90
CA VAL A 200 -13.67 -7.45 -31.83
C VAL A 200 -14.18 -8.76 -32.42
N GLU A 201 -14.89 -8.70 -33.54
CA GLU A 201 -15.42 -9.86 -34.25
C GLU A 201 -14.30 -10.81 -34.76
N LYS A 202 -13.15 -10.26 -35.18
CA LYS A 202 -11.98 -11.05 -35.62
C LYS A 202 -11.20 -11.70 -34.48
N LEU A 203 -11.34 -11.22 -33.25
CA LEU A 203 -10.67 -11.77 -32.07
C LEU A 203 -11.47 -12.87 -31.37
N GLY A 204 -12.71 -13.16 -31.84
CA GLY A 204 -13.54 -14.21 -31.29
C GLY A 204 -13.94 -14.01 -29.81
N ILE A 205 -13.94 -12.74 -29.35
CA ILE A 205 -14.31 -12.35 -27.99
C ILE A 205 -15.73 -11.76 -28.01
#